data_58063c433e8b675085377cba34691b8b
#
_entry.id   58063c433e8b675085377cba34691b8b
#
_cell.length_a   1.000
_cell.length_b   1.000
_cell.length_c   1.000
_cell.angle_alpha   90.00
_cell.angle_beta   90.00
_cell.angle_gamma   90.00
#
_symmetry.space_group_name_H-M   'P 1'
#
loop_
_entity.id
_entity.type
_entity.pdbx_description
1 polymer ?
#
loop_
_entity_poly.entity_id
_entity_poly.type
_entity_poly.pdbx_seq_one_letter_code
_entity_poly.pdbx_strand_id
1 'polypeptide(L)'
;QYATVRAAAHYSVEYALSERCSGVTGYHPLCGLLERADWAAMGKKLEAVREKVLNHAALTVSLHGSEEALAKLRALLPGSAFAAPGRTAAKPYTEVLTAPVNEAFIIDGGVNYDILTWPMERQADRRVLARIMSYEYLWHTIREVGGAYGTGMLCADGIEFLYTYRDPHLRE
;
A
#
# COMPACT_ATOMS: atom_id res chain seq x y z
N GLN A 1 1.30 -4.33 8.86
CA GLN A 1 1.17 -3.92 7.46
C GLN A 1 0.38 -4.94 6.62
N TYR A 2 0.73 -6.24 6.60
CA TYR A 2 0.00 -7.25 5.80
C TYR A 2 -1.48 -7.34 6.17
N ALA A 3 -1.81 -7.42 7.47
CA ALA A 3 -3.19 -7.46 7.93
C ALA A 3 -4.00 -6.22 7.51
N THR A 4 -3.40 -5.03 7.58
CA THR A 4 -4.04 -3.77 7.16
C THR A 4 -4.37 -3.79 5.67
N VAL A 5 -3.39 -4.17 4.82
CA VAL A 5 -3.60 -4.24 3.37
C VAL A 5 -4.63 -5.29 3.02
N ARG A 6 -4.57 -6.46 3.66
CA ARG A 6 -5.51 -7.56 3.46
C ARG A 6 -6.95 -7.17 3.80
N ALA A 7 -7.17 -6.58 4.96
CA ALA A 7 -8.49 -6.14 5.39
C ALA A 7 -9.06 -5.01 4.50
N ALA A 8 -8.22 -4.06 4.09
CA ALA A 8 -8.62 -2.96 3.22
C ALA A 8 -8.86 -3.37 1.76
N ALA A 9 -8.27 -4.48 1.31
CA ALA A 9 -8.43 -4.99 -0.06
C ALA A 9 -9.89 -5.32 -0.44
N HIS A 10 -10.75 -5.51 0.52
CA HIS A 10 -12.18 -5.71 0.31
C HIS A 10 -12.95 -4.43 -0.02
N TYR A 11 -12.35 -3.26 0.19
CA TYR A 11 -13.02 -1.96 0.07
C TYR A 11 -12.35 -1.01 -0.92
N SER A 12 -11.13 -1.29 -1.36
CA SER A 12 -10.37 -0.41 -2.24
C SER A 12 -9.59 -1.18 -3.30
N VAL A 13 -9.68 -0.69 -4.53
CA VAL A 13 -8.94 -1.24 -5.69
C VAL A 13 -7.43 -1.13 -5.49
N GLU A 14 -6.97 -0.03 -4.90
CA GLU A 14 -5.56 0.21 -4.62
C GLU A 14 -5.01 -0.79 -3.59
N TYR A 15 -5.77 -1.05 -2.53
CA TYR A 15 -5.39 -2.06 -1.54
C TYR A 15 -5.51 -3.49 -2.10
N ALA A 16 -6.50 -3.78 -2.94
CA ALA A 16 -6.61 -5.08 -3.60
C ALA A 16 -5.42 -5.34 -4.54
N LEU A 17 -4.97 -4.33 -5.28
CA LEU A 17 -3.77 -4.43 -6.09
C LEU A 17 -2.51 -4.65 -5.24
N SER A 18 -2.37 -3.89 -4.15
CA SER A 18 -1.26 -4.05 -3.20
C SER A 18 -1.22 -5.45 -2.58
N GLU A 19 -2.38 -5.98 -2.21
CA GLU A 19 -2.53 -7.34 -1.66
C GLU A 19 -2.10 -8.41 -2.69
N ARG A 20 -2.46 -8.25 -3.95
CA ARG A 20 -2.02 -9.15 -5.03
C ARG A 20 -0.53 -9.07 -5.33
N CYS A 21 0.07 -7.88 -5.21
CA CYS A 21 1.48 -7.69 -5.56
C CYS A 21 2.43 -8.09 -4.42
N SER A 22 2.04 -7.82 -3.18
CA SER A 22 2.94 -7.94 -2.02
C SER A 22 2.28 -8.47 -0.74
N GLY A 23 1.01 -8.86 -0.80
CA GLY A 23 0.28 -9.41 0.33
C GLY A 23 0.24 -10.95 0.32
N VAL A 24 -0.62 -11.50 1.16
CA VAL A 24 -0.82 -12.94 1.30
C VAL A 24 -1.31 -13.58 0.00
N THR A 25 -2.21 -12.90 -0.71
CA THR A 25 -2.73 -13.38 -2.02
C THR A 25 -1.64 -13.47 -3.08
N GLY A 26 -0.64 -12.58 -3.04
CA GLY A 26 0.49 -12.58 -3.97
C GLY A 26 1.54 -13.64 -3.67
N TYR A 27 1.59 -14.14 -2.44
CA TYR A 27 2.62 -15.05 -1.97
C TYR A 27 2.61 -16.39 -2.72
N HIS A 28 1.46 -17.07 -2.82
CA HIS A 28 1.38 -18.37 -3.49
C HIS A 28 1.74 -18.33 -4.99
N PRO A 29 1.21 -17.37 -5.79
CA PRO A 29 1.66 -17.17 -7.16
C PRO A 29 3.17 -16.92 -7.27
N LEU A 30 3.75 -16.17 -6.34
CA LEU A 30 5.19 -15.91 -6.32
C LEU A 30 5.99 -17.19 -6.04
N CYS A 31 5.58 -18.01 -5.09
CA CYS A 31 6.21 -19.33 -4.85
C CYS A 31 6.14 -20.22 -6.09
N GLY A 32 4.97 -20.34 -6.71
CA GLY A 32 4.81 -21.13 -7.94
C GLY A 32 5.61 -20.57 -9.13
N LEU A 33 5.86 -19.27 -9.15
CA LEU A 33 6.75 -18.66 -10.12
C LEU A 33 8.21 -19.08 -9.90
N LEU A 34 8.67 -19.04 -8.66
CA LEU A 34 10.05 -19.44 -8.29
C LEU A 34 10.36 -20.89 -8.64
N GLU A 35 9.37 -21.78 -8.49
CA GLU A 35 9.53 -23.20 -8.79
C GLU A 35 9.61 -23.51 -10.29
N ARG A 36 8.96 -22.72 -11.14
CA ARG A 36 8.75 -22.99 -12.57
C ARG A 36 9.25 -21.89 -13.49
N ALA A 37 10.04 -20.95 -13.01
CA ALA A 37 10.40 -19.77 -13.76
C ALA A 37 11.29 -20.08 -14.96
N ASP A 38 10.85 -19.67 -16.13
CA ASP A 38 11.71 -19.35 -17.25
C ASP A 38 12.27 -17.95 -17.06
N TRP A 39 13.48 -17.88 -16.52
CA TRP A 39 14.14 -16.60 -16.20
C TRP A 39 14.41 -15.76 -17.44
N ALA A 40 14.65 -16.38 -18.60
CA ALA A 40 14.86 -15.66 -19.86
C ALA A 40 13.57 -14.99 -20.34
N ALA A 41 12.46 -15.71 -20.30
CA ALA A 41 11.15 -15.14 -20.63
C ALA A 41 10.72 -14.05 -19.61
N MET A 42 11.06 -14.24 -18.32
CA MET A 42 10.83 -13.23 -17.28
C MET A 42 11.62 -11.95 -17.55
N GLY A 43 12.92 -12.08 -17.89
CA GLY A 43 13.77 -10.94 -18.25
C GLY A 43 13.15 -10.11 -19.38
N LYS A 44 12.71 -10.74 -20.46
CA LYS A 44 12.04 -10.05 -21.58
C LYS A 44 10.77 -9.32 -21.16
N LYS A 45 9.95 -9.90 -20.26
CA LYS A 45 8.75 -9.23 -19.73
C LYS A 45 9.13 -8.01 -18.89
N LEU A 46 10.14 -8.10 -18.05
CA LEU A 46 10.62 -6.98 -17.24
C LEU A 46 11.20 -5.86 -18.11
N GLU A 47 11.93 -6.19 -19.17
CA GLU A 47 12.42 -5.21 -20.15
C GLU A 47 11.25 -4.47 -20.84
N ALA A 48 10.23 -5.20 -21.27
CA ALA A 48 9.05 -4.59 -21.89
C ALA A 48 8.27 -3.67 -20.91
N VAL A 49 8.22 -4.02 -19.62
CA VAL A 49 7.65 -3.15 -18.58
C VAL A 49 8.53 -1.92 -18.39
N ARG A 50 9.84 -2.09 -18.30
CA ARG A 50 10.79 -1.00 -18.15
C ARG A 50 10.65 0.03 -19.27
N GLU A 51 10.57 -0.41 -20.54
CA GLU A 51 10.40 0.47 -21.68
C GLU A 51 9.09 1.27 -21.65
N LYS A 52 8.03 0.68 -21.13
CA LYS A 52 6.74 1.37 -20.95
C LYS A 52 6.76 2.40 -19.83
N VAL A 53 7.46 2.12 -18.73
CA VAL A 53 7.48 2.97 -17.54
C VAL A 53 8.55 4.05 -17.63
N LEU A 54 9.76 3.66 -18.04
CA LEU A 54 10.92 4.55 -18.11
C LEU A 54 11.06 5.14 -19.53
N ASN A 55 10.21 6.11 -19.85
CA ASN A 55 10.29 6.84 -21.11
C ASN A 55 10.03 8.34 -20.93
N HIS A 56 10.46 9.17 -21.89
CA HIS A 56 10.33 10.61 -21.82
C HIS A 56 8.86 11.09 -21.78
N ALA A 57 7.96 10.38 -22.44
CA ALA A 57 6.56 10.76 -22.49
C ALA A 57 5.85 10.57 -21.14
N ALA A 58 6.38 9.69 -20.28
CA ALA A 58 5.87 9.45 -18.93
C ALA A 58 6.60 10.25 -17.85
N LEU A 59 7.70 10.95 -18.20
CA LEU A 59 8.55 11.67 -17.25
C LEU A 59 7.91 13.02 -16.88
N THR A 60 7.71 13.24 -15.59
CA THR A 60 7.40 14.56 -15.02
C THR A 60 8.54 14.97 -14.10
N VAL A 61 9.12 16.13 -14.34
CA VAL A 61 10.24 16.64 -13.54
C VAL A 61 9.81 17.94 -12.86
N SER A 62 9.94 17.97 -11.52
CA SER A 62 9.76 19.19 -10.73
C SER A 62 11.12 19.65 -10.23
N LEU A 63 11.49 20.90 -10.55
CA LEU A 63 12.78 21.47 -10.22
C LEU A 63 12.59 22.72 -9.35
N HIS A 64 13.35 22.80 -8.27
CA HIS A 64 13.42 23.95 -7.38
C HIS A 64 14.88 24.34 -7.21
N GLY A 65 15.20 25.63 -7.30
CA GLY A 65 16.54 26.13 -7.10
C GLY A 65 16.74 27.54 -7.65
N SER A 66 17.99 28.00 -7.69
CA SER A 66 18.34 29.25 -8.37
C SER A 66 18.21 29.13 -9.88
N GLU A 67 18.03 30.24 -10.59
CA GLU A 67 17.97 30.27 -12.07
C GLU A 67 19.16 29.55 -12.72
N GLU A 68 20.37 29.75 -12.18
CA GLU A 68 21.57 29.10 -12.68
C GLU A 68 21.52 27.56 -12.50
N ALA A 69 21.08 27.09 -11.32
CA ALA A 69 20.93 25.66 -11.05
C ALA A 69 19.86 25.01 -11.95
N LEU A 70 18.74 25.70 -12.15
CA LEU A 70 17.66 25.24 -13.02
C LEU A 70 18.10 25.15 -14.50
N ALA A 71 18.89 26.12 -14.97
CA ALA A 71 19.45 26.10 -16.35
C ALA A 71 20.38 24.90 -16.54
N LYS A 72 21.26 24.61 -15.58
CA LYS A 72 22.15 23.44 -15.61
C LYS A 72 21.37 22.12 -15.60
N LEU A 73 20.35 21.99 -14.76
CA LEU A 73 19.51 20.78 -14.68
C LEU A 73 18.70 20.56 -15.95
N ARG A 74 18.11 21.61 -16.53
CA ARG A 74 17.37 21.53 -17.79
C ARG A 74 18.27 21.05 -18.93
N ALA A 75 19.51 21.47 -18.98
CA ALA A 75 20.48 21.05 -19.99
C ALA A 75 20.85 19.55 -19.91
N LEU A 76 20.71 18.94 -18.77
CA LEU A 76 20.97 17.50 -18.55
C LEU A 76 19.81 16.59 -18.96
N LEU A 77 18.56 17.10 -18.98
CA LEU A 77 17.37 16.29 -19.26
C LEU A 77 17.31 15.70 -20.67
N PRO A 78 17.69 16.40 -21.76
CA PRO A 78 17.68 15.82 -23.11
C PRO A 78 18.64 14.65 -23.30
N GLY A 79 19.69 14.55 -22.48
CA GLY A 79 20.65 13.44 -22.48
C GLY A 79 20.26 12.24 -21.65
N SER A 80 19.04 12.20 -21.12
CA SER A 80 18.59 11.08 -20.29
C SER A 80 18.53 9.77 -21.08
N ALA A 81 18.80 8.66 -20.41
CA ALA A 81 18.78 7.32 -20.98
C ALA A 81 17.37 6.75 -21.24
N PHE A 82 16.32 7.55 -21.05
CA PHE A 82 14.95 7.11 -21.26
C PHE A 82 14.61 7.06 -22.76
N ALA A 83 14.01 5.95 -23.18
CA ALA A 83 13.44 5.85 -24.52
C ALA A 83 12.31 6.88 -24.70
N ALA A 84 12.05 7.31 -25.92
CA ALA A 84 10.98 8.25 -26.25
C ALA A 84 9.88 7.62 -27.13
N PRO A 85 9.21 6.56 -26.68
CA PRO A 85 8.03 6.04 -27.37
C PRO A 85 6.86 6.99 -27.13
N GLY A 86 5.86 6.92 -28.00
CA GLY A 86 4.62 7.65 -27.81
C GLY A 86 3.96 7.31 -26.47
N ARG A 87 3.30 8.30 -25.86
CA ARG A 87 2.53 8.07 -24.64
C ARG A 87 1.36 7.14 -24.91
N THR A 88 1.36 5.96 -24.30
CA THR A 88 0.20 5.09 -24.31
C THR A 88 -0.77 5.58 -23.24
N ALA A 89 -2.02 5.84 -23.61
CA ALA A 89 -3.06 6.18 -22.64
C ALA A 89 -3.20 5.01 -21.64
N ALA A 90 -3.01 5.31 -20.37
CA ALA A 90 -3.23 4.33 -19.33
C ALA A 90 -4.72 3.97 -19.28
N LYS A 91 -5.03 2.68 -19.36
CA LYS A 91 -6.38 2.22 -19.04
C LYS A 91 -6.55 2.26 -17.52
N PRO A 92 -7.69 2.74 -17.01
CA PRO A 92 -7.98 2.63 -15.59
C PRO A 92 -7.83 1.17 -15.13
N TYR A 93 -7.12 0.97 -14.05
CA TYR A 93 -7.07 -0.33 -13.41
C TYR A 93 -8.40 -0.58 -12.71
N THR A 94 -8.99 -1.74 -12.96
CA THR A 94 -10.22 -2.18 -12.31
C THR A 94 -9.97 -3.54 -11.68
N GLU A 95 -10.45 -3.74 -10.48
CA GLU A 95 -10.40 -5.01 -9.76
C GLU A 95 -11.80 -5.34 -9.23
N VAL A 96 -12.16 -6.61 -9.26
CA VAL A 96 -13.38 -7.08 -8.60
C VAL A 96 -13.04 -7.31 -7.13
N LEU A 97 -13.63 -6.49 -6.27
CA LEU A 97 -13.44 -6.62 -4.83
C LEU A 97 -14.21 -7.82 -4.32
N THR A 98 -13.57 -8.61 -3.47
CA THR A 98 -14.22 -9.74 -2.78
C THR A 98 -15.04 -9.24 -1.59
N ALA A 99 -16.05 -10.00 -1.19
CA ALA A 99 -16.81 -9.68 0.02
C ALA A 99 -15.89 -9.72 1.25
N PRO A 100 -16.09 -8.83 2.23
CA PRO A 100 -15.33 -8.85 3.48
C PRO A 100 -15.52 -10.17 4.23
N VAL A 101 -14.44 -10.66 4.80
CA VAL A 101 -14.42 -11.88 5.61
C VAL A 101 -13.62 -11.66 6.89
N ASN A 102 -13.98 -12.37 7.94
CA ASN A 102 -13.16 -12.44 9.15
C ASN A 102 -12.10 -13.51 8.94
N GLU A 103 -10.84 -13.12 8.98
CA GLU A 103 -9.69 -14.01 8.75
C GLU A 103 -8.72 -13.93 9.93
N ALA A 104 -8.05 -15.04 10.23
CA ALA A 104 -6.95 -15.10 11.16
C ALA A 104 -5.78 -15.85 10.54
N PHE A 105 -4.58 -15.30 10.71
CA PHE A 105 -3.33 -15.90 10.26
C PHE A 105 -2.49 -16.24 11.48
N ILE A 106 -2.12 -17.50 11.60
CA ILE A 106 -1.24 -17.94 12.69
C ILE A 106 0.18 -17.60 12.29
N ILE A 107 0.84 -16.83 13.15
CA ILE A 107 2.25 -16.47 13.03
C ILE A 107 3.00 -16.94 14.27
N ASP A 108 4.27 -17.23 14.11
CA ASP A 108 5.13 -17.55 15.25
C ASP A 108 5.50 -16.24 15.97
N GLY A 109 5.01 -16.10 17.21
CA GLY A 109 5.25 -14.89 18.02
C GLY A 109 4.24 -14.78 19.15
N GLY A 110 4.61 -14.45 20.34
CA GLY A 110 3.75 -14.36 21.52
C GLY A 110 2.87 -13.10 21.60
N VAL A 111 2.46 -12.53 20.47
CA VAL A 111 1.67 -11.28 20.41
C VAL A 111 0.72 -11.29 19.22
N ASN A 112 -0.36 -10.54 19.33
CA ASN A 112 -1.39 -10.41 18.30
C ASN A 112 -1.31 -9.06 17.57
N TYR A 113 -1.89 -9.04 16.37
CA TYR A 113 -2.04 -7.87 15.52
C TYR A 113 -3.46 -7.89 14.96
N ASP A 114 -4.34 -7.08 15.49
CA ASP A 114 -5.74 -7.06 15.11
C ASP A 114 -6.05 -5.84 14.26
N ILE A 115 -6.84 -6.03 13.23
CA ILE A 115 -7.28 -4.98 12.33
C ILE A 115 -8.78 -5.13 12.11
N LEU A 116 -9.50 -4.05 12.33
CA LEU A 116 -10.89 -3.87 11.89
C LEU A 116 -10.93 -2.80 10.82
N THR A 117 -11.67 -3.06 9.75
CA THR A 117 -11.82 -2.09 8.65
C THR A 117 -13.27 -2.02 8.21
N TRP A 118 -13.69 -0.84 7.80
CA TRP A 118 -15.00 -0.62 7.17
C TRP A 118 -14.94 0.57 6.21
N PRO A 119 -15.83 0.61 5.21
CA PRO A 119 -15.90 1.74 4.29
C PRO A 119 -16.45 2.96 5.01
N MET A 120 -15.95 4.13 4.65
CA MET A 120 -16.44 5.40 5.15
C MET A 120 -16.56 6.46 4.06
N GLU A 121 -17.47 7.39 4.23
CA GLU A 121 -17.48 8.61 3.43
C GLU A 121 -16.29 9.50 3.82
N ARG A 122 -15.66 10.11 2.83
CA ARG A 122 -14.52 11.02 3.04
C ARG A 122 -14.99 12.33 3.65
N GLN A 123 -14.91 12.45 4.96
CA GLN A 123 -15.29 13.64 5.72
C GLN A 123 -14.16 14.06 6.65
N ALA A 124 -13.98 15.37 6.83
CA ALA A 124 -12.91 15.90 7.66
C ALA A 124 -13.11 15.57 9.15
N ASP A 125 -14.35 15.58 9.60
CA ASP A 125 -14.77 15.25 10.97
C ASP A 125 -14.41 13.81 11.35
N ARG A 126 -14.47 12.86 10.43
CA ARG A 126 -14.04 11.47 10.66
C ARG A 126 -12.57 11.37 11.00
N ARG A 127 -11.72 12.17 10.35
CA ARG A 127 -10.28 12.22 10.67
C ARG A 127 -10.03 12.80 12.07
N VAL A 128 -10.82 13.81 12.46
CA VAL A 128 -10.76 14.37 13.80
C VAL A 128 -11.22 13.35 14.83
N LEU A 129 -12.34 12.68 14.58
CA LEU A 129 -12.83 11.61 15.44
C LEU A 129 -11.80 10.48 15.61
N ALA A 130 -11.21 10.00 14.52
CA ALA A 130 -10.18 8.97 14.57
C ALA A 130 -8.98 9.39 15.44
N ARG A 131 -8.62 10.67 15.40
CA ARG A 131 -7.55 11.22 16.24
C ARG A 131 -7.93 11.25 17.71
N ILE A 132 -9.13 11.73 18.02
CA ILE A 132 -9.67 11.74 19.40
C ILE A 132 -9.75 10.30 19.93
N MET A 133 -10.36 9.39 19.20
CA MET A 133 -10.47 7.98 19.59
C MET A 133 -9.10 7.34 19.84
N SER A 134 -8.11 7.63 18.99
CA SER A 134 -6.77 7.08 19.14
C SER A 134 -6.10 7.50 20.46
N TYR A 135 -6.18 8.77 20.84
CA TYR A 135 -5.43 9.30 21.98
C TYR A 135 -6.21 9.34 23.29
N GLU A 136 -7.51 9.64 23.22
CA GLU A 136 -8.32 9.80 24.45
C GLU A 136 -8.91 8.48 24.94
N TYR A 137 -9.16 7.51 24.04
CA TYR A 137 -9.80 6.26 24.42
C TYR A 137 -8.91 5.03 24.18
N LEU A 138 -8.51 4.78 22.93
CA LEU A 138 -7.80 3.55 22.56
C LEU A 138 -6.43 3.47 23.23
N TRP A 139 -5.71 4.59 23.28
CA TRP A 139 -4.39 4.63 23.90
C TRP A 139 -4.46 4.24 25.38
N HIS A 140 -5.38 4.82 26.12
CA HIS A 140 -5.54 4.49 27.54
C HIS A 140 -6.03 3.05 27.74
N THR A 141 -7.09 2.67 27.04
CA THR A 141 -7.77 1.39 27.27
C THR A 141 -6.95 0.19 26.78
N ILE A 142 -6.43 0.29 25.56
CA ILE A 142 -5.78 -0.85 24.90
C ILE A 142 -4.27 -0.88 25.18
N ARG A 143 -3.61 0.28 25.18
CA ARG A 143 -2.16 0.31 25.40
C ARG A 143 -1.79 0.37 26.88
N GLU A 144 -2.29 1.36 27.63
CA GLU A 144 -1.87 1.54 29.03
C GLU A 144 -2.46 0.49 29.97
N VAL A 145 -3.73 0.19 29.83
CA VAL A 145 -4.42 -0.80 30.66
C VAL A 145 -4.28 -2.21 30.06
N GLY A 146 -4.51 -2.37 28.75
CA GLY A 146 -4.48 -3.66 28.07
C GLY A 146 -3.07 -4.15 27.72
N GLY A 147 -2.03 -3.32 27.81
CA GLY A 147 -0.64 -3.74 27.61
C GLY A 147 -0.21 -3.91 26.15
N ALA A 148 -1.02 -3.55 25.17
CA ALA A 148 -0.62 -3.54 23.77
C ALA A 148 0.50 -2.51 23.54
N TYR A 149 1.44 -2.81 22.65
CA TYR A 149 2.51 -1.87 22.31
C TYR A 149 1.99 -0.63 21.58
N GLY A 150 0.97 -0.79 20.75
CA GLY A 150 0.33 0.33 20.05
C GLY A 150 -1.10 0.03 19.66
N THR A 151 -1.86 1.08 19.46
CA THR A 151 -3.23 1.03 18.98
C THR A 151 -3.58 2.35 18.33
N GLY A 152 -4.61 2.37 17.52
CA GLY A 152 -5.12 3.61 16.96
C GLY A 152 -6.24 3.40 15.95
N MET A 153 -6.81 4.53 15.56
CA MET A 153 -7.81 4.64 14.52
C MET A 153 -7.31 5.57 13.43
N LEU A 154 -7.45 5.18 12.19
CA LEU A 154 -6.98 5.92 11.01
C LEU A 154 -8.09 5.99 9.97
N CYS A 155 -8.10 7.05 9.18
CA CYS A 155 -8.97 7.22 8.03
C CYS A 155 -8.13 7.48 6.79
N ALA A 156 -8.17 6.58 5.82
CA ALA A 156 -7.46 6.72 4.56
C ALA A 156 -8.27 6.12 3.40
N ASP A 157 -8.26 6.80 2.27
CA ASP A 157 -8.80 6.31 0.99
C ASP A 157 -10.27 5.81 1.01
N GLY A 158 -11.09 6.42 1.86
CA GLY A 158 -12.49 6.02 2.05
C GLY A 158 -12.67 4.78 2.93
N ILE A 159 -11.64 4.44 3.71
CA ILE A 159 -11.64 3.32 4.65
C ILE A 159 -11.27 3.84 6.03
N GLU A 160 -11.93 3.33 7.03
CA GLU A 160 -11.60 3.52 8.43
C GLU A 160 -10.97 2.26 8.98
N PHE A 161 -9.88 2.44 9.74
CA PHE A 161 -9.08 1.36 10.31
C PHE A 161 -9.02 1.54 11.82
N LEU A 162 -9.27 0.48 12.54
CA LEU A 162 -8.91 0.36 13.95
C LEU A 162 -7.93 -0.79 14.09
N TYR A 163 -6.83 -0.57 14.81
CA TYR A 163 -5.79 -1.59 14.92
C TYR A 163 -5.25 -1.70 16.34
N THR A 164 -4.80 -2.93 16.67
CA THR A 164 -3.85 -3.17 17.77
C THR A 164 -2.52 -3.66 17.22
N TYR A 165 -1.47 -3.39 17.94
CA TYR A 165 -0.10 -3.75 17.56
C TYR A 165 0.64 -4.36 18.74
N ARG A 166 1.08 -5.62 18.55
CA ARG A 166 1.73 -6.42 19.60
C ARG A 166 0.91 -6.48 20.86
N ASP A 167 -0.34 -6.85 20.71
CA ASP A 167 -1.26 -7.06 21.82
C ASP A 167 -0.94 -8.40 22.49
N PRO A 168 -0.69 -8.45 23.81
CA PRO A 168 -0.43 -9.68 24.53
C PRO A 168 -1.69 -10.53 24.73
N HIS A 169 -2.87 -9.95 24.56
CA HIS A 169 -4.15 -10.62 24.82
C HIS A 169 -4.83 -10.98 23.49
N LEU A 170 -5.09 -12.27 23.31
CA LEU A 170 -6.14 -12.70 22.40
C LEU A 170 -7.47 -12.30 23.04
N ARG A 171 -8.40 -11.82 22.25
CA ARG A 171 -9.75 -11.48 22.69
C ARG A 171 -10.33 -12.60 23.57
N GLU A 172 -10.62 -12.28 24.82
CA GLU A 172 -11.59 -13.02 25.61
C GLU A 172 -13.01 -12.62 25.23
#